data_9d90cd34a7f969e7c22ae4b70547a54e
#
_entry.id   9d90cd34a7f969e7c22ae4b70547a54e
#
_cell.length_a   1.000
_cell.length_b   1.000
_cell.length_c   1.000
_cell.angle_alpha   90.00
_cell.angle_beta   90.00
_cell.angle_gamma   90.00
#
_symmetry.space_group_name_H-M   'P 1'
#
loop_
_entity.id
_entity.type
_entity.pdbx_description
1 polymer ?
#
loop_
_entity_poly.entity_id
_entity_poly.type
_entity_poly.pdbx_seq_one_letter_code
_entity_poly.pdbx_strand_id
1 'polypeptide(L)'
;MLHLGSPAFYQAVRRQLERCDVLVVEGVGGRAASMITLAYRIAGRVRREGLVDQGQGLDLSGLEGRIIRPDLTAAQFASGWRKVSRWIRWLFLAAAPVLGVWRAIAGPRRVLGRDLGMDDLPTREEEEMSDALPGLDEAFLGDRDLALCGELERLAADTGTAATVGVCWGAAHMRAVIALLWSRLGYRVTEATWITIF
;
A
#
# COMPACT_ATOMS: atom_id res chain seq x y z
N MET A 1 2.38 1.40 -3.31
CA MET A 1 3.73 1.81 -2.86
C MET A 1 4.26 0.80 -1.86
N LEU A 2 5.55 0.75 -1.60
CA LEU A 2 6.17 -0.19 -0.65
C LEU A 2 6.39 0.46 0.70
N HIS A 3 6.24 -0.31 1.78
CA HIS A 3 6.43 0.16 3.15
C HIS A 3 7.90 0.33 3.57
N LEU A 4 8.83 -0.28 2.82
CA LEU A 4 10.28 -0.18 3.02
C LEU A 4 10.96 0.16 1.70
N GLY A 5 11.90 1.10 1.73
CA GLY A 5 12.67 1.50 0.56
C GLY A 5 13.87 2.37 0.94
N SER A 6 14.75 2.64 -0.03
CA SER A 6 15.84 3.57 0.17
C SER A 6 15.32 5.02 0.29
N PRO A 7 16.05 5.91 0.96
CA PRO A 7 15.72 7.34 0.96
C PRO A 7 15.61 7.92 -0.45
N ALA A 8 16.46 7.46 -1.37
CA ALA A 8 16.45 7.90 -2.77
C ALA A 8 15.16 7.50 -3.50
N PHE A 9 14.63 6.29 -3.20
CA PHE A 9 13.33 5.85 -3.70
C PHE A 9 12.22 6.82 -3.29
N TYR A 10 12.10 7.13 -2.00
CA TYR A 10 11.06 8.03 -1.51
C TYR A 10 11.21 9.46 -2.02
N GLN A 11 12.43 9.95 -2.22
CA GLN A 11 12.67 11.23 -2.87
C GLN A 11 12.22 11.24 -4.34
N ALA A 12 12.44 10.14 -5.07
CA ALA A 12 11.97 10.01 -6.44
C ALA A 12 10.45 9.97 -6.52
N VAL A 13 9.79 9.23 -5.61
CA VAL A 13 8.33 9.23 -5.48
C VAL A 13 7.81 10.63 -5.17
N ARG A 14 8.39 11.33 -4.19
CA ARG A 14 8.01 12.71 -3.85
C ARG A 14 8.05 13.63 -5.07
N ARG A 15 9.13 13.60 -5.86
CA ARG A 15 9.25 14.42 -7.08
C ARG A 15 8.13 14.17 -8.09
N GLN A 16 7.61 12.94 -8.18
CA GLN A 16 6.44 12.65 -9.02
C GLN A 16 5.17 13.24 -8.42
N LEU A 17 4.98 13.10 -7.10
CA LEU A 17 3.80 13.63 -6.40
C LEU A 17 3.73 15.17 -6.44
N GLU A 18 4.87 15.86 -6.42
CA GLU A 18 4.93 17.33 -6.50
C GLU A 18 4.34 17.87 -7.81
N ARG A 19 4.30 17.07 -8.87
CA ARG A 19 3.76 17.44 -10.19
C ARG A 19 2.24 17.26 -10.28
N CYS A 20 1.61 16.66 -9.27
CA CYS A 20 0.18 16.37 -9.28
C CYS A 20 -0.60 17.50 -8.59
N ASP A 21 -1.80 17.78 -9.13
CA ASP A 21 -2.72 18.77 -8.55
C ASP A 21 -3.47 18.23 -7.35
N VAL A 22 -3.79 16.93 -7.39
CA VAL A 22 -4.49 16.20 -6.32
C VAL A 22 -3.70 14.95 -5.98
N LEU A 23 -3.60 14.63 -4.70
CA LEU A 23 -2.89 13.45 -4.20
C LEU A 23 -3.84 12.55 -3.43
N VAL A 24 -4.04 11.35 -3.91
CA VAL A 24 -4.82 10.30 -3.24
C VAL A 24 -3.84 9.39 -2.50
N VAL A 25 -3.77 9.53 -1.17
CA VAL A 25 -2.73 8.89 -0.35
C VAL A 25 -3.36 7.90 0.62
N GLU A 26 -2.74 6.73 0.76
CA GLU A 26 -3.13 5.71 1.75
C GLU A 26 -3.00 6.23 3.17
N GLY A 27 -3.97 5.90 4.03
CA GLY A 27 -3.93 6.39 5.41
C GLY A 27 -4.93 5.78 6.37
N VAL A 28 -4.88 4.46 6.60
CA VAL A 28 -5.64 3.86 7.70
C VAL A 28 -4.98 4.20 9.03
N GLY A 29 -5.71 4.93 9.87
CA GLY A 29 -5.31 5.19 11.25
C GLY A 29 -5.75 4.10 12.22
N GLY A 30 -5.15 4.06 13.44
CA GLY A 30 -5.61 3.28 14.57
C GLY A 30 -4.73 2.10 14.96
N ARG A 31 -5.05 1.50 16.12
CA ARG A 31 -4.24 0.43 16.73
C ARG A 31 -4.18 -0.83 15.87
N ALA A 32 -5.28 -1.20 15.21
CA ALA A 32 -5.32 -2.40 14.36
C ALA A 32 -4.39 -2.26 13.17
N ALA A 33 -4.43 -1.14 12.44
CA ALA A 33 -3.51 -0.87 11.34
C ALA A 33 -2.05 -0.82 11.81
N SER A 34 -1.78 -0.21 12.97
CA SER A 34 -0.43 -0.17 13.56
C SER A 34 0.12 -1.54 13.93
N MET A 35 -0.74 -2.48 14.34
CA MET A 35 -0.33 -3.86 14.64
C MET A 35 0.02 -4.64 13.37
N ILE A 36 -0.74 -4.45 12.31
CA ILE A 36 -0.51 -5.10 11.02
C ILE A 36 0.81 -4.63 10.40
N THR A 37 1.11 -3.34 10.48
CA THR A 37 2.37 -2.77 9.98
C THR A 37 3.57 -3.03 10.91
N LEU A 38 3.37 -3.68 12.05
CA LEU A 38 4.43 -3.92 13.05
C LEU A 38 5.62 -4.67 12.47
N ALA A 39 5.39 -5.69 11.64
CA ALA A 39 6.45 -6.46 11.00
C ALA A 39 7.37 -5.57 10.13
N TYR A 40 6.80 -4.65 9.37
CA TYR A 40 7.56 -3.69 8.55
C TYR A 40 8.30 -2.67 9.41
N ARG A 41 7.69 -2.20 10.49
CA ARG A 41 8.33 -1.26 11.43
C ARG A 41 9.51 -1.89 12.17
N ILE A 42 9.42 -3.16 12.53
CA ILE A 42 10.54 -3.90 13.13
C ILE A 42 11.67 -4.07 12.10
N ALA A 43 11.34 -4.51 10.88
CA ALA A 43 12.32 -4.66 9.81
C ALA A 43 13.01 -3.33 9.45
N GLY A 44 12.27 -2.22 9.39
CA GLY A 44 12.80 -0.88 9.10
C GLY A 44 13.70 -0.29 10.19
N ARG A 45 13.55 -0.74 11.46
CA ARG A 45 14.45 -0.31 12.56
C ARG A 45 15.84 -0.95 12.50
N VAL A 46 15.97 -2.08 11.85
CA VAL A 46 17.27 -2.75 11.66
C VAL A 46 17.95 -2.14 10.44
N ARG A 47 18.63 -1.01 10.62
CA ARG A 47 19.29 -0.18 9.60
C ARG A 47 20.48 -0.84 8.87
N ARG A 48 20.57 -2.15 8.78
CA ARG A 48 21.73 -2.82 8.17
C ARG A 48 21.92 -2.51 6.68
N GLU A 49 20.85 -2.12 5.97
CA GLU A 49 20.89 -1.96 4.51
C GLU A 49 20.50 -0.55 4.02
N GLY A 50 20.40 0.42 4.92
CA GLY A 50 20.06 1.80 4.57
C GLY A 50 18.60 2.01 4.12
N LEU A 51 17.72 1.04 4.39
CA LEU A 51 16.29 1.16 4.12
C LEU A 51 15.59 1.90 5.27
N VAL A 52 14.56 2.65 4.92
CA VAL A 52 13.69 3.37 5.86
C VAL A 52 12.23 2.98 5.63
N ASP A 53 11.41 3.10 6.65
CA ASP A 53 9.96 2.93 6.47
C ASP A 53 9.34 4.13 5.75
N GLN A 54 8.20 3.90 5.11
CA GLN A 54 7.48 4.90 4.35
C GLN A 54 7.18 6.18 5.14
N GLY A 55 6.80 6.05 6.42
CA GLY A 55 6.44 7.20 7.27
C GLY A 55 7.64 8.10 7.58
N GLN A 56 8.86 7.55 7.54
CA GLN A 56 10.10 8.31 7.73
C GLN A 56 10.71 8.77 6.39
N GLY A 57 10.53 7.98 5.34
CA GLY A 57 11.17 8.21 4.04
C GLY A 57 10.39 9.15 3.12
N LEU A 58 9.06 9.06 3.12
CA LEU A 58 8.21 9.89 2.27
C LEU A 58 7.74 11.12 3.03
N ASP A 59 8.43 12.21 2.83
CA ASP A 59 8.04 13.53 3.31
C ASP A 59 6.98 14.13 2.38
N LEU A 60 5.79 14.41 2.91
CA LEU A 60 4.68 15.06 2.21
C LEU A 60 4.44 16.49 2.68
N SER A 61 5.38 17.08 3.45
CA SER A 61 5.27 18.47 3.91
C SER A 61 5.19 19.44 2.73
N GLY A 62 4.32 20.42 2.85
CA GLY A 62 4.02 21.39 1.79
C GLY A 62 3.05 20.89 0.70
N LEU A 63 2.58 19.64 0.78
CA LEU A 63 1.59 19.09 -0.14
C LEU A 63 0.22 18.85 0.53
N GLU A 64 0.06 19.19 1.81
CA GLU A 64 -1.11 18.83 2.63
C GLU A 64 -2.44 19.30 2.04
N GLY A 65 -2.46 20.48 1.43
CA GLY A 65 -3.65 21.06 0.81
C GLY A 65 -4.15 20.31 -0.45
N ARG A 66 -3.35 19.39 -0.98
CA ARG A 66 -3.67 18.58 -2.16
C ARG A 66 -4.01 17.14 -1.79
N ILE A 67 -3.86 16.73 -0.52
CA ILE A 67 -3.96 15.35 -0.08
C ILE A 67 -5.40 15.00 0.27
N ILE A 68 -5.89 13.94 -0.37
CA ILE A 68 -7.15 13.25 -0.03
C ILE A 68 -6.79 11.85 0.49
N ARG A 69 -7.46 11.41 1.56
CA ARG A 69 -7.28 10.08 2.14
C ARG A 69 -8.61 9.33 2.16
N PRO A 70 -9.00 8.71 1.04
CA PRO A 70 -10.26 7.99 0.92
C PRO A 70 -10.13 6.58 1.54
N ASP A 71 -9.58 6.48 2.72
CA ASP A 71 -9.36 5.20 3.37
C ASP A 71 -10.39 4.97 4.47
N LEU A 72 -10.51 3.72 4.91
CA LEU A 72 -11.42 3.35 5.99
C LEU A 72 -11.04 4.09 7.28
N THR A 73 -12.03 4.50 8.01
CA THR A 73 -11.85 4.94 9.39
C THR A 73 -11.32 3.80 10.25
N ALA A 74 -10.63 4.12 11.34
CA ALA A 74 -10.15 3.13 12.29
C ALA A 74 -11.26 2.19 12.80
N ALA A 75 -12.50 2.70 12.93
CA ALA A 75 -13.65 1.93 13.38
C ALA A 75 -14.15 0.95 12.29
N GLN A 76 -14.23 1.38 11.04
CA GLN A 76 -14.59 0.54 9.90
C GLN A 76 -13.57 -0.59 9.71
N PHE A 77 -12.28 -0.24 9.69
CA PHE A 77 -11.20 -1.22 9.60
C PHE A 77 -11.24 -2.24 10.76
N ALA A 78 -11.41 -1.78 12.00
CA ALA A 78 -11.56 -2.67 13.15
C ALA A 78 -12.82 -3.55 13.07
N SER A 79 -13.89 -3.06 12.42
CA SER A 79 -15.09 -3.86 12.17
C SER A 79 -14.82 -4.97 11.16
N GLY A 80 -14.18 -4.67 10.03
CA GLY A 80 -13.74 -5.66 9.04
C GLY A 80 -12.82 -6.70 9.66
N TRP A 81 -11.81 -6.25 10.42
CA TRP A 81 -10.89 -7.13 11.15
C TRP A 81 -11.60 -8.07 12.14
N ARG A 82 -12.69 -7.66 12.77
CA ARG A 82 -13.48 -8.53 13.67
C ARG A 82 -14.23 -9.64 12.93
N LYS A 83 -14.52 -9.50 11.64
CA LYS A 83 -15.14 -10.55 10.81
C LYS A 83 -14.18 -11.69 10.52
N VAL A 84 -12.87 -11.44 10.52
CA VAL A 84 -11.84 -12.47 10.37
C VAL A 84 -11.87 -13.42 11.57
N SER A 85 -11.76 -14.71 11.31
CA SER A 85 -11.78 -15.76 12.36
C SER A 85 -10.79 -15.47 13.48
N ARG A 86 -11.20 -15.74 14.72
CA ARG A 86 -10.38 -15.43 15.92
C ARG A 86 -9.02 -16.12 15.90
N TRP A 87 -8.94 -17.36 15.43
CA TRP A 87 -7.69 -18.11 15.37
C TRP A 87 -6.74 -17.53 14.30
N ILE A 88 -7.26 -17.08 13.13
CA ILE A 88 -6.48 -16.40 12.10
C ILE A 88 -5.90 -15.10 12.65
N ARG A 89 -6.71 -14.31 13.36
CA ARG A 89 -6.24 -13.07 13.99
C ARG A 89 -5.10 -13.31 15.00
N TRP A 90 -5.22 -14.36 15.84
CA TRP A 90 -4.16 -14.73 16.76
C TRP A 90 -2.91 -15.22 16.05
N LEU A 91 -3.07 -16.07 15.03
CA LEU A 91 -1.96 -16.54 14.20
C LEU A 91 -1.22 -15.36 13.56
N PHE A 92 -1.96 -14.42 12.97
CA PHE A 92 -1.39 -13.24 12.34
C PHE A 92 -0.63 -12.36 13.33
N LEU A 93 -1.21 -12.07 14.48
CA LEU A 93 -0.59 -11.26 15.53
C LEU A 93 0.66 -11.91 16.12
N ALA A 94 0.68 -13.24 16.25
CA ALA A 94 1.84 -13.98 16.72
C ALA A 94 2.94 -14.08 15.66
N ALA A 95 2.57 -14.24 14.38
CA ALA A 95 3.51 -14.34 13.26
C ALA A 95 4.16 -12.99 12.89
N ALA A 96 3.43 -11.88 13.00
CA ALA A 96 3.92 -10.57 12.58
C ALA A 96 5.26 -10.16 13.22
N PRO A 97 5.48 -10.25 14.55
CA PRO A 97 6.77 -9.92 15.15
C PRO A 97 7.87 -10.90 14.74
N VAL A 98 7.56 -12.19 14.61
CA VAL A 98 8.52 -13.24 14.19
C VAL A 98 8.99 -12.97 12.75
N LEU A 99 8.05 -12.71 11.85
CA LEU A 99 8.35 -12.33 10.46
C LEU A 99 9.16 -11.02 10.39
N GLY A 100 8.83 -10.04 11.22
CA GLY A 100 9.57 -8.79 11.30
C GLY A 100 11.04 -9.01 11.71
N VAL A 101 11.28 -9.82 12.72
CA VAL A 101 12.63 -10.19 13.17
C VAL A 101 13.36 -11.03 12.11
N TRP A 102 12.68 -12.02 11.54
CA TRP A 102 13.26 -12.85 10.47
C TRP A 102 13.66 -12.01 9.25
N ARG A 103 12.79 -11.12 8.77
CA ARG A 103 13.10 -10.18 7.67
C ARG A 103 14.28 -9.27 8.00
N ALA A 104 14.37 -8.81 9.25
CA ALA A 104 15.50 -8.01 9.73
C ALA A 104 16.84 -8.77 9.72
N ILE A 105 16.83 -10.08 10.01
CA ILE A 105 18.02 -10.94 10.05
C ILE A 105 18.40 -11.43 8.64
N ALA A 106 17.40 -11.86 7.84
CA ALA A 106 17.62 -12.42 6.50
C ALA A 106 18.07 -11.37 5.46
N GLY A 107 17.92 -10.08 5.79
CA GLY A 107 18.19 -8.97 4.91
C GLY A 107 16.94 -8.53 4.14
N PRO A 108 16.40 -7.33 4.46
CA PRO A 108 15.15 -6.86 3.86
C PRO A 108 15.18 -6.81 2.33
N ARG A 109 16.32 -6.49 1.70
CA ARG A 109 16.46 -6.48 0.23
C ARG A 109 16.22 -7.84 -0.41
N ARG A 110 16.76 -8.92 0.19
CA ARG A 110 16.59 -10.29 -0.34
C ARG A 110 15.15 -10.78 -0.25
N VAL A 111 14.49 -10.46 0.86
CA VAL A 111 13.10 -10.88 1.09
C VAL A 111 12.16 -10.10 0.19
N LEU A 112 12.27 -8.75 0.18
CA LEU A 112 11.45 -7.90 -0.68
C LEU A 112 11.66 -8.19 -2.17
N GLY A 113 12.90 -8.49 -2.60
CA GLY A 113 13.17 -8.80 -4.00
C GLY A 113 12.58 -10.13 -4.47
N ARG A 114 12.19 -11.05 -3.56
CA ARG A 114 11.44 -12.26 -3.89
C ARG A 114 9.94 -12.01 -3.96
N ASP A 115 9.43 -11.10 -3.11
CA ASP A 115 8.01 -10.79 -3.01
C ASP A 115 7.55 -9.81 -4.12
N LEU A 116 8.48 -9.24 -4.91
CA LEU A 116 8.17 -8.31 -6.00
C LEU A 116 8.21 -9.04 -7.33
N GLY A 117 7.06 -9.49 -7.79
CA GLY A 117 6.85 -9.92 -9.18
C GLY A 117 6.84 -8.71 -10.13
N MET A 118 7.33 -8.91 -11.37
CA MET A 118 7.30 -7.85 -12.40
C MET A 118 6.02 -7.87 -13.25
N ASP A 119 5.20 -8.88 -13.10
CA ASP A 119 4.06 -9.20 -13.95
C ASP A 119 2.69 -8.84 -13.35
N ASP A 120 2.67 -8.28 -12.15
CA ASP A 120 1.44 -7.84 -11.44
C ASP A 120 0.35 -8.92 -11.27
N LEU A 121 0.68 -10.16 -11.62
CA LEU A 121 -0.18 -11.30 -11.38
C LEU A 121 0.00 -11.80 -9.94
N PRO A 122 -1.06 -12.29 -9.28
CA PRO A 122 -0.90 -12.93 -7.99
C PRO A 122 0.08 -14.10 -8.13
N THR A 123 1.05 -14.16 -7.25
CA THR A 123 1.93 -15.32 -7.20
C THR A 123 1.11 -16.51 -6.73
N ARG A 124 1.54 -17.72 -7.10
CA ARG A 124 0.89 -18.95 -6.62
C ARG A 124 0.84 -19.02 -5.10
N GLU A 125 1.86 -18.48 -4.42
CA GLU A 125 1.91 -18.39 -2.96
C GLU A 125 0.85 -17.43 -2.39
N GLU A 126 0.58 -16.31 -3.07
CA GLU A 126 -0.49 -15.37 -2.71
C GLU A 126 -1.87 -16.00 -2.88
N GLU A 127 -2.11 -16.74 -3.97
CA GLU A 127 -3.35 -17.47 -4.22
C GLU A 127 -3.56 -18.57 -3.16
N GLU A 128 -2.53 -19.39 -2.90
CA GLU A 128 -2.57 -20.43 -1.86
C GLU A 128 -2.80 -19.84 -0.46
N MET A 129 -2.24 -18.67 -0.15
CA MET A 129 -2.44 -17.97 1.13
C MET A 129 -3.84 -17.36 1.23
N SER A 130 -4.37 -16.80 0.17
CA SER A 130 -5.75 -16.31 0.11
C SER A 130 -6.77 -17.43 0.37
N ASP A 131 -6.57 -18.58 -0.27
CA ASP A 131 -7.41 -19.77 -0.07
C ASP A 131 -7.28 -20.36 1.35
N ALA A 132 -6.08 -20.34 1.90
CA ALA A 132 -5.82 -20.87 3.25
C ALA A 132 -6.36 -19.97 4.36
N LEU A 133 -6.49 -18.66 4.12
CA LEU A 133 -6.87 -17.66 5.12
C LEU A 133 -8.07 -16.81 4.67
N PRO A 134 -9.24 -17.42 4.47
CA PRO A 134 -10.41 -16.74 3.93
C PRO A 134 -10.84 -15.54 4.77
N GLY A 135 -11.21 -14.46 4.09
CA GLY A 135 -11.64 -13.20 4.71
C GLY A 135 -10.49 -12.24 5.06
N LEU A 136 -9.22 -12.63 4.90
CA LEU A 136 -8.13 -11.69 5.06
C LEU A 136 -8.09 -10.68 3.91
N ASP A 137 -8.19 -11.14 2.67
CA ASP A 137 -8.18 -10.26 1.50
C ASP A 137 -9.33 -9.26 1.55
N GLU A 138 -10.54 -9.71 1.93
CA GLU A 138 -11.68 -8.81 2.10
C GLU A 138 -11.42 -7.77 3.19
N ALA A 139 -10.80 -8.16 4.30
CA ALA A 139 -10.49 -7.26 5.41
C ALA A 139 -9.38 -6.25 5.09
N PHE A 140 -8.42 -6.61 4.23
CA PHE A 140 -7.26 -5.77 3.92
C PHE A 140 -7.40 -5.00 2.61
N LEU A 141 -8.05 -5.59 1.61
CA LEU A 141 -8.15 -5.02 0.26
C LEU A 141 -9.59 -4.60 -0.06
N GLY A 142 -10.57 -5.49 0.09
CA GLY A 142 -11.94 -5.34 -0.41
C GLY A 142 -12.58 -3.97 -0.16
N ASP A 143 -12.94 -3.67 1.08
CA ASP A 143 -13.60 -2.39 1.44
C ASP A 143 -12.70 -1.16 1.15
N ARG A 144 -11.37 -1.33 1.22
CA ARG A 144 -10.40 -0.27 0.95
C ARG A 144 -10.28 0.02 -0.54
N ASP A 145 -10.28 -1.01 -1.37
CA ASP A 145 -10.30 -0.88 -2.83
C ASP A 145 -11.58 -0.18 -3.29
N LEU A 146 -12.72 -0.52 -2.68
CA LEU A 146 -13.99 0.15 -2.97
C LEU A 146 -13.93 1.64 -2.61
N ALA A 147 -13.38 1.99 -1.46
CA ALA A 147 -13.24 3.39 -1.04
C ALA A 147 -12.29 4.17 -1.98
N LEU A 148 -11.15 3.58 -2.33
CA LEU A 148 -10.18 4.17 -3.24
C LEU A 148 -10.75 4.36 -4.65
N CYS A 149 -11.34 3.30 -5.22
CA CYS A 149 -11.93 3.35 -6.55
C CYS A 149 -13.10 4.33 -6.64
N GLY A 150 -13.97 4.38 -5.62
CA GLY A 150 -15.06 5.33 -5.55
C GLY A 150 -14.59 6.79 -5.52
N GLU A 151 -13.50 7.08 -4.80
CA GLU A 151 -12.91 8.43 -4.80
C GLU A 151 -12.27 8.79 -6.16
N LEU A 152 -11.61 7.83 -6.82
CA LEU A 152 -11.07 8.06 -8.15
C LEU A 152 -12.15 8.31 -9.19
N GLU A 153 -13.28 7.60 -9.13
CA GLU A 153 -14.45 7.86 -9.97
C GLU A 153 -15.02 9.27 -9.73
N ARG A 154 -15.15 9.67 -8.46
CA ARG A 154 -15.60 11.01 -8.10
C ARG A 154 -14.65 12.09 -8.65
N LEU A 155 -13.35 11.93 -8.46
CA LEU A 155 -12.36 12.87 -8.98
C LEU A 155 -12.39 12.95 -10.51
N ALA A 156 -12.52 11.83 -11.20
CA ALA A 156 -12.62 11.80 -12.65
C ALA A 156 -13.86 12.55 -13.17
N ALA A 157 -14.98 12.50 -12.42
CA ALA A 157 -16.19 13.23 -12.75
C ALA A 157 -16.08 14.74 -12.47
N ASP A 158 -15.44 15.12 -11.35
CA ASP A 158 -15.38 16.50 -10.84
C ASP A 158 -14.31 17.34 -11.53
N THR A 159 -13.12 16.76 -11.78
CA THR A 159 -11.95 17.51 -12.27
C THR A 159 -11.87 17.61 -13.78
N GLY A 160 -12.66 16.81 -14.51
CA GLY A 160 -12.58 16.72 -15.95
C GLY A 160 -11.18 16.23 -16.41
N THR A 161 -10.74 16.70 -17.59
CA THR A 161 -9.48 16.24 -18.22
C THR A 161 -8.25 17.07 -17.84
N ALA A 162 -8.39 18.12 -17.04
CA ALA A 162 -7.32 19.11 -16.84
C ALA A 162 -6.42 18.83 -15.62
N ALA A 163 -6.91 18.11 -14.60
CA ALA A 163 -6.14 17.89 -13.37
C ALA A 163 -5.34 16.59 -13.39
N THR A 164 -4.11 16.66 -12.88
CA THR A 164 -3.24 15.50 -12.68
C THR A 164 -3.47 14.93 -11.28
N VAL A 165 -3.93 13.69 -11.18
CA VAL A 165 -4.18 12.98 -9.91
C VAL A 165 -3.06 11.98 -9.65
N GLY A 166 -2.34 12.15 -8.54
CA GLY A 166 -1.32 11.22 -8.08
C GLY A 166 -1.91 10.21 -7.09
N VAL A 167 -1.79 8.91 -7.36
CA VAL A 167 -2.23 7.84 -6.46
C VAL A 167 -1.02 7.20 -5.78
N CYS A 168 -0.95 7.31 -4.46
CA CYS A 168 0.15 6.80 -3.65
C CYS A 168 -0.38 5.82 -2.59
N TRP A 169 -0.60 4.58 -3.01
CA TRP A 169 -1.18 3.50 -2.21
C TRP A 169 -0.31 2.24 -2.25
N GLY A 170 -0.58 1.29 -1.36
CA GLY A 170 0.07 -0.01 -1.36
C GLY A 170 -0.02 -0.70 -2.71
N ALA A 171 1.05 -1.42 -3.11
CA ALA A 171 1.12 -2.05 -4.43
C ALA A 171 -0.05 -3.02 -4.70
N ALA A 172 -0.50 -3.75 -3.69
CA ALA A 172 -1.61 -4.69 -3.80
C ALA A 172 -2.93 -4.05 -4.27
N HIS A 173 -3.18 -2.79 -3.92
CA HIS A 173 -4.37 -2.04 -4.35
C HIS A 173 -4.32 -1.58 -5.81
N MET A 174 -3.13 -1.55 -6.42
CA MET A 174 -2.97 -1.03 -7.79
C MET A 174 -3.69 -1.88 -8.84
N ARG A 175 -3.91 -3.17 -8.59
CA ARG A 175 -4.72 -4.03 -9.48
C ARG A 175 -6.14 -3.50 -9.65
N ALA A 176 -6.79 -3.14 -8.53
CA ALA A 176 -8.14 -2.55 -8.56
C ALA A 176 -8.15 -1.19 -9.26
N VAL A 177 -7.16 -0.33 -8.98
CA VAL A 177 -7.00 0.98 -9.61
C VAL A 177 -6.81 0.86 -11.13
N ILE A 178 -5.90 0.00 -11.59
CA ILE A 178 -5.63 -0.22 -13.01
C ILE A 178 -6.88 -0.77 -13.72
N ALA A 179 -7.57 -1.72 -13.11
CA ALA A 179 -8.81 -2.27 -13.65
C ALA A 179 -9.90 -1.21 -13.79
N LEU A 180 -10.08 -0.34 -12.79
CA LEU A 180 -11.00 0.79 -12.84
C LEU A 180 -10.65 1.76 -13.95
N LEU A 181 -9.41 2.25 -13.96
CA LEU A 181 -8.96 3.27 -14.91
C LEU A 181 -9.10 2.78 -16.35
N TRP A 182 -8.72 1.54 -16.61
CA TRP A 182 -8.73 0.99 -17.95
C TRP A 182 -10.14 0.62 -18.43
N SER A 183 -10.88 -0.18 -17.65
CA SER A 183 -12.14 -0.77 -18.10
C SER A 183 -13.34 0.16 -17.97
N ARG A 184 -13.36 1.03 -16.95
CA ARG A 184 -14.54 1.88 -16.67
C ARG A 184 -14.32 3.34 -17.04
N LEU A 185 -13.12 3.89 -16.82
CA LEU A 185 -12.84 5.31 -17.06
C LEU A 185 -12.13 5.54 -18.40
N GLY A 186 -11.75 4.51 -19.15
CA GLY A 186 -11.17 4.62 -20.49
C GLY A 186 -9.76 5.20 -20.55
N TYR A 187 -9.06 5.26 -19.43
CA TYR A 187 -7.66 5.72 -19.37
C TYR A 187 -6.73 4.79 -20.14
N ARG A 188 -5.62 5.33 -20.60
CA ARG A 188 -4.55 4.60 -21.30
C ARG A 188 -3.21 4.95 -20.70
N VAL A 189 -2.31 3.96 -20.62
CA VAL A 189 -0.93 4.20 -20.22
C VAL A 189 -0.25 4.99 -21.33
N THR A 190 0.28 6.16 -20.99
CA THR A 190 1.03 7.04 -21.91
C THR A 190 2.52 6.99 -21.63
N GLU A 191 2.91 6.76 -20.38
CA GLU A 191 4.31 6.72 -19.96
C GLU A 191 4.46 5.76 -18.76
N ALA A 192 5.60 5.11 -18.67
CA ALA A 192 5.99 4.29 -17.52
C ALA A 192 7.43 4.63 -17.11
N THR A 193 7.63 4.86 -15.81
CA THR A 193 8.94 5.17 -15.24
C THR A 193 9.29 4.17 -14.16
N TRP A 194 10.47 3.60 -14.24
CA TRP A 194 11.00 2.69 -13.22
C TRP A 194 11.78 3.45 -12.16
N ILE A 195 11.46 3.21 -10.90
CA ILE A 195 12.16 3.80 -9.77
C ILE A 195 12.81 2.67 -8.96
N THR A 196 14.13 2.75 -8.80
CA THR A 196 14.89 1.78 -8.01
C THR A 196 14.52 1.90 -6.53
N ILE A 197 14.13 0.79 -5.91
CA ILE A 197 13.65 0.76 -4.53
C ILE A 197 14.82 0.74 -3.53
N PHE A 198 15.91 0.02 -3.86
CA PHE A 198 17.09 -0.17 -3.00
C PHE A 198 18.40 -0.34 -3.77
#